data_957685450ee46767a65dda7d626d95e6
#
_entry.id   957685450ee46767a65dda7d626d95e6
#
_cell.length_a   1.000
_cell.length_b   1.000
_cell.length_c   1.000
_cell.angle_alpha   90.00
_cell.angle_beta   90.00
_cell.angle_gamma   90.00
#
_symmetry.space_group_name_H-M   'P 1'
#
loop_
_entity.id
_entity.type
_entity.pdbx_description
1 polymer ?
#
loop_
_entity_poly.entity_id
_entity_poly.type
_entity_poly.pdbx_seq_one_letter_code
_entity_poly.pdbx_strand_id
1 'polypeptide(L)'
;MNSNYTPRYAVRPDDVLSELKKHMLIDGFEYVLDLYNSHGANLVDARNGNRYLDFFTCFASTPVGMNHPAMLEPNFLDYLARIAVNKPSNSDIYSEAMATFVKTFFAVAVPPEFHYAFFVEGGALA
;
A
#
# COMPACT_ATOMS: atom_id res chain seq x y z
N MET A 1 4.30 -4.70 -14.66
CA MET A 1 5.35 -5.74 -14.51
C MET A 1 4.66 -7.08 -14.32
N ASN A 2 4.81 -8.01 -15.26
CA ASN A 2 4.41 -9.40 -15.00
C ASN A 2 5.50 -10.02 -14.12
N SER A 3 5.25 -10.12 -12.83
CA SER A 3 6.12 -10.88 -11.94
C SER A 3 5.98 -12.36 -12.31
N ASN A 4 7.08 -13.00 -12.71
CA ASN A 4 7.13 -14.46 -12.89
C ASN A 4 7.16 -15.21 -11.54
N TYR A 5 7.06 -14.48 -10.43
CA TYR A 5 7.02 -15.08 -9.11
C TYR A 5 5.60 -15.49 -8.73
N THR A 6 5.44 -16.76 -8.41
CA THR A 6 4.19 -17.30 -7.85
C THR A 6 4.46 -17.83 -6.44
N PRO A 7 3.77 -17.32 -5.42
CA PRO A 7 3.90 -17.85 -4.07
C PRO A 7 3.54 -19.35 -4.01
N ARG A 8 4.23 -20.11 -3.13
CA ARG A 8 3.97 -21.54 -2.96
C ARG A 8 2.51 -21.87 -2.61
N TYR A 9 1.86 -21.00 -1.86
CA TYR A 9 0.47 -21.13 -1.41
C TYR A 9 -0.41 -20.04 -2.03
N ALA A 10 -0.24 -19.80 -3.33
CA ALA A 10 -1.06 -18.84 -4.05
C ALA A 10 -2.53 -19.26 -4.04
N VAL A 11 -3.42 -18.28 -3.78
CA VAL A 11 -4.87 -18.47 -3.76
C VAL A 11 -5.45 -17.89 -5.04
N ARG A 12 -6.35 -18.61 -5.69
CA ARG A 12 -7.06 -18.09 -6.87
C ARG A 12 -8.07 -17.02 -6.46
N PRO A 13 -8.37 -16.03 -7.31
CA PRO A 13 -9.33 -14.99 -6.98
C PRO A 13 -10.68 -15.50 -6.44
N ASP A 14 -11.22 -16.56 -7.03
CA ASP A 14 -12.50 -17.14 -6.61
C ASP A 14 -12.48 -17.76 -5.21
N ASP A 15 -11.30 -18.19 -4.77
CA ASP A 15 -11.13 -18.86 -3.48
C ASP A 15 -10.76 -17.90 -2.33
N VAL A 16 -10.43 -16.62 -2.64
CA VAL A 16 -9.90 -15.66 -1.65
C VAL A 16 -10.82 -15.50 -0.45
N LEU A 17 -12.09 -15.18 -0.66
CA LEU A 17 -13.02 -14.93 0.45
C LEU A 17 -13.27 -16.20 1.28
N SER A 18 -13.36 -17.36 0.64
CA SER A 18 -13.54 -18.63 1.34
C SER A 18 -12.30 -19.03 2.15
N GLU A 19 -11.11 -18.76 1.63
CA GLU A 19 -9.86 -19.04 2.33
C GLU A 19 -9.69 -18.14 3.56
N LEU A 20 -9.92 -16.85 3.40
CA LEU A 20 -9.84 -15.89 4.50
C LEU A 20 -10.84 -16.21 5.64
N LYS A 21 -12.09 -16.58 5.30
CA LYS A 21 -13.13 -16.96 6.28
C LYS A 21 -12.76 -18.12 7.18
N LYS A 22 -11.79 -18.95 6.79
CA LYS A 22 -11.32 -20.06 7.65
C LYS A 22 -10.54 -19.57 8.88
N HIS A 23 -9.96 -18.37 8.80
CA HIS A 23 -8.96 -17.94 9.77
C HIS A 23 -9.21 -16.55 10.34
N MET A 24 -10.11 -15.76 9.74
CA MET A 24 -10.40 -14.41 10.18
C MET A 24 -11.84 -14.00 9.92
N LEU A 25 -12.35 -13.02 10.67
CA LEU A 25 -13.61 -12.36 10.37
C LEU A 25 -13.47 -11.55 9.08
N ILE A 26 -14.42 -11.72 8.16
CA ILE A 26 -14.52 -10.93 6.95
C ILE A 26 -15.87 -10.23 6.97
N ASP A 27 -15.86 -8.94 7.25
CA ASP A 27 -17.02 -8.04 7.29
C ASP A 27 -16.92 -6.89 6.29
N GLY A 28 -15.93 -6.93 5.40
CA GLY A 28 -15.70 -5.95 4.35
C GLY A 28 -16.56 -6.15 3.10
N PHE A 29 -16.18 -5.49 2.02
CA PHE A 29 -16.85 -5.61 0.72
C PHE A 29 -16.68 -6.99 0.11
N GLU A 30 -17.72 -7.47 -0.57
CA GLU A 30 -17.73 -8.80 -1.20
C GLU A 30 -17.06 -8.84 -2.58
N TYR A 31 -15.99 -8.08 -2.80
CA TYR A 31 -15.18 -8.18 -4.02
C TYR A 31 -13.72 -8.49 -3.69
N VAL A 32 -12.99 -9.05 -4.64
CA VAL A 32 -11.55 -9.34 -4.55
C VAL A 32 -10.81 -8.35 -5.42
N LEU A 33 -10.05 -7.45 -4.80
CA LEU A 33 -9.35 -6.39 -5.50
C LEU A 33 -8.27 -6.92 -6.43
N ASP A 34 -8.38 -6.61 -7.73
CA ASP A 34 -7.31 -6.81 -8.70
C ASP A 34 -6.29 -5.68 -8.59
N LEU A 35 -5.15 -5.96 -7.98
CA LEU A 35 -4.08 -4.99 -7.75
C LEU A 35 -3.39 -4.54 -9.05
N TYR A 36 -3.49 -5.32 -10.12
CA TYR A 36 -2.82 -5.00 -11.39
C TYR A 36 -3.69 -4.20 -12.35
N ASN A 37 -4.99 -4.50 -12.37
CA ASN A 37 -5.92 -3.91 -13.32
C ASN A 37 -6.76 -2.75 -12.74
N SER A 38 -6.66 -2.49 -11.43
CA SER A 38 -7.26 -1.30 -10.81
C SER A 38 -6.38 -0.07 -11.05
N HIS A 39 -6.99 1.07 -11.45
CA HIS A 39 -6.27 2.30 -11.76
C HIS A 39 -7.02 3.55 -11.30
N GLY A 40 -6.30 4.47 -10.65
CA GLY A 40 -6.90 5.70 -10.11
C GLY A 40 -8.04 5.35 -9.17
N ALA A 41 -9.22 5.91 -9.42
CA ALA A 41 -10.44 5.63 -8.66
C ALA A 41 -11.25 4.44 -9.21
N ASN A 42 -10.73 3.66 -10.15
CA ASN A 42 -11.41 2.50 -10.71
C ASN A 42 -10.84 1.21 -10.11
N LEU A 43 -11.64 0.53 -9.29
CA LEU A 43 -11.32 -0.77 -8.73
C LEU A 43 -11.88 -1.88 -9.62
N VAL A 44 -11.14 -2.96 -9.76
CA VAL A 44 -11.54 -4.13 -10.54
C VAL A 44 -11.65 -5.35 -9.63
N ASP A 45 -12.74 -6.11 -9.75
CA ASP A 45 -12.87 -7.41 -9.08
C ASP A 45 -12.10 -8.47 -9.87
N ALA A 46 -11.10 -9.05 -9.25
CA ALA A 46 -10.24 -10.08 -9.84
C ALA A 46 -10.98 -11.37 -10.25
N ARG A 47 -12.19 -11.61 -9.71
CA ARG A 47 -12.99 -12.81 -10.01
C ARG A 47 -13.74 -12.71 -11.34
N ASN A 48 -14.21 -11.52 -11.68
CA ASN A 48 -15.16 -11.35 -12.79
C ASN A 48 -14.89 -10.12 -13.67
N GLY A 49 -13.91 -9.28 -13.32
CA GLY A 49 -13.58 -8.07 -14.05
C GLY A 49 -14.55 -6.90 -13.86
N ASN A 50 -15.53 -7.02 -12.98
CA ASN A 50 -16.44 -5.93 -12.67
C ASN A 50 -15.68 -4.72 -12.14
N ARG A 51 -16.14 -3.52 -12.53
CA ARG A 51 -15.52 -2.26 -12.16
C ARG A 51 -16.38 -1.50 -11.16
N TYR A 52 -15.73 -0.94 -10.16
CA TYR A 52 -16.33 -0.13 -9.12
C TYR A 52 -15.62 1.21 -9.05
N LEU A 53 -16.37 2.27 -8.77
CA LEU A 53 -15.79 3.58 -8.51
C LEU A 53 -15.45 3.67 -7.01
N ASP A 54 -14.19 3.99 -6.72
CA ASP A 54 -13.69 4.08 -5.35
C ASP A 54 -14.08 5.41 -4.70
N PHE A 55 -15.02 5.36 -3.78
CA PHE A 55 -15.34 6.45 -2.83
C PHE A 55 -14.87 6.13 -1.41
N PHE A 56 -14.22 4.98 -1.22
CA PHE A 56 -13.77 4.54 0.09
C PHE A 56 -12.31 4.95 0.36
N THR A 57 -11.46 4.91 -0.67
CA THR A 57 -10.02 5.24 -0.63
C THR A 57 -9.25 4.53 0.50
N CYS A 58 -9.75 3.37 0.95
CA CYS A 58 -9.19 2.62 2.10
C CYS A 58 -8.94 3.52 3.32
N PHE A 59 -9.95 4.29 3.73
CA PHE A 59 -9.84 5.31 4.80
C PHE A 59 -8.72 6.34 4.53
N ALA A 60 -8.64 6.86 3.31
CA ALA A 60 -7.62 7.81 2.86
C ALA A 60 -6.18 7.26 2.83
N SER A 61 -5.97 5.95 2.97
CA SER A 61 -4.63 5.34 2.82
C SER A 61 -4.18 5.20 1.36
N THR A 62 -5.10 5.40 0.39
CA THR A 62 -4.80 5.45 -1.06
C THR A 62 -5.17 6.80 -1.69
N PRO A 63 -4.64 7.93 -1.19
CA PRO A 63 -5.10 9.28 -1.59
C PRO A 63 -4.84 9.60 -3.05
N VAL A 64 -3.87 8.97 -3.69
CA VAL A 64 -3.54 9.14 -5.12
C VAL A 64 -4.19 8.08 -6.01
N GLY A 65 -5.03 7.21 -5.44
CA GLY A 65 -5.67 6.10 -6.13
C GLY A 65 -4.73 4.93 -6.42
N MET A 66 -5.28 3.94 -7.12
CA MET A 66 -4.56 2.71 -7.46
C MET A 66 -3.59 2.93 -8.62
N ASN A 67 -2.42 2.32 -8.56
CA ASN A 67 -1.44 2.24 -9.64
C ASN A 67 -1.12 3.61 -10.28
N HIS A 68 -0.88 4.63 -9.43
CA HIS A 68 -0.50 5.95 -9.92
C HIS A 68 0.78 5.86 -10.78
N PRO A 69 0.81 6.44 -12.01
CA PRO A 69 1.93 6.27 -12.94
C PRO A 69 3.30 6.60 -12.36
N ALA A 70 3.41 7.68 -11.59
CA ALA A 70 4.68 8.07 -10.96
C ALA A 70 5.19 7.05 -9.93
N MET A 71 4.30 6.27 -9.32
CA MET A 71 4.68 5.20 -8.40
C MET A 71 5.07 3.90 -9.11
N LEU A 72 4.75 3.78 -10.40
CA LEU A 72 5.10 2.62 -11.23
C LEU A 72 6.37 2.83 -12.06
N GLU A 73 7.02 3.99 -11.93
CA GLU A 73 8.30 4.24 -12.58
C GLU A 73 9.33 3.19 -12.16
N PRO A 74 10.04 2.53 -13.09
CA PRO A 74 10.92 1.40 -12.80
C PRO A 74 11.98 1.69 -11.73
N ASN A 75 12.61 2.86 -11.76
CA ASN A 75 13.62 3.26 -10.79
C ASN A 75 13.02 3.46 -9.39
N PHE A 76 11.79 3.97 -9.30
CA PHE A 76 11.08 4.13 -8.04
C PHE A 76 10.67 2.77 -7.45
N LEU A 77 10.22 1.84 -8.29
CA LEU A 77 9.87 0.48 -7.86
C LEU A 77 11.10 -0.29 -7.36
N ASP A 78 12.27 -0.19 -8.04
CA ASP A 78 13.52 -0.80 -7.54
C ASP A 78 13.92 -0.21 -6.19
N TYR A 79 13.85 1.11 -6.05
CA TYR A 79 14.12 1.80 -4.78
C TYR A 79 13.20 1.30 -3.65
N LEU A 80 11.88 1.24 -3.90
CA LEU A 80 10.91 0.75 -2.93
C LEU A 80 11.15 -0.73 -2.57
N ALA A 81 11.47 -1.59 -3.55
CA ALA A 81 11.74 -3.00 -3.31
C ALA A 81 12.94 -3.18 -2.38
N ARG A 82 14.00 -2.42 -2.58
CA ARG A 82 15.19 -2.47 -1.70
C ARG A 82 14.89 -2.02 -0.27
N ILE A 83 14.08 -0.99 -0.10
CA ILE A 83 13.66 -0.54 1.23
C ILE A 83 12.75 -1.59 1.88
N ALA A 84 11.82 -2.16 1.12
CA ALA A 84 10.83 -3.11 1.63
C ALA A 84 11.44 -4.41 2.15
N VAL A 85 12.53 -4.90 1.53
CA VAL A 85 13.22 -6.12 1.97
C VAL A 85 14.17 -5.87 3.16
N ASN A 86 14.51 -4.61 3.43
CA ASN A 86 15.43 -4.22 4.51
C ASN A 86 14.68 -3.32 5.49
N LYS A 87 14.02 -3.91 6.47
CA LYS A 87 13.24 -3.18 7.47
C LYS A 87 14.00 -3.04 8.80
N PRO A 88 15.01 -2.15 8.90
CA PRO A 88 15.69 -1.92 10.16
C PRO A 88 14.75 -1.26 11.17
N SER A 89 15.01 -1.45 12.46
CA SER A 89 14.40 -0.65 13.51
C SER A 89 14.95 0.77 13.44
N ASN A 90 14.13 1.72 13.02
CA ASN A 90 14.53 3.12 12.87
C ASN A 90 14.65 3.88 14.22
N SER A 91 14.37 3.23 15.34
CA SER A 91 14.67 3.76 16.66
C SER A 91 16.15 3.64 17.03
N ASP A 92 16.84 2.62 16.48
CA ASP A 92 18.21 2.28 16.86
C ASP A 92 19.19 2.37 15.70
N ILE A 93 18.72 2.13 14.46
CA ILE A 93 19.55 2.14 13.26
C ILE A 93 18.88 3.02 12.21
N TYR A 94 19.60 4.03 11.74
CA TYR A 94 19.09 5.02 10.80
C TYR A 94 19.52 4.74 9.38
N SER A 95 18.70 5.16 8.40
CA SER A 95 18.98 5.00 6.98
C SER A 95 18.82 6.31 6.21
N GLU A 96 19.47 6.42 5.05
CA GLU A 96 19.26 7.54 4.14
C GLU A 96 17.80 7.64 3.67
N ALA A 97 17.13 6.50 3.47
CA ALA A 97 15.74 6.45 3.07
C ALA A 97 14.83 7.11 4.13
N MET A 98 15.05 6.81 5.42
CA MET A 98 14.32 7.45 6.51
C MET A 98 14.61 8.95 6.57
N ALA A 99 15.88 9.34 6.50
CA ALA A 99 16.25 10.75 6.54
C ALA A 99 15.65 11.53 5.36
N THR A 100 15.64 10.95 4.16
CA THR A 100 15.00 11.51 2.97
C THR A 100 13.50 11.68 3.16
N PHE A 101 12.83 10.67 3.70
CA PHE A 101 11.40 10.75 4.02
C PHE A 101 11.11 11.89 5.01
N VAL A 102 11.81 11.93 6.15
CA VAL A 102 11.61 12.95 7.18
C VAL A 102 11.86 14.35 6.63
N LYS A 103 12.97 14.55 5.89
CA LYS A 103 13.29 15.84 5.25
C LYS A 103 12.18 16.26 4.29
N THR A 104 11.69 15.37 3.45
CA THR A 104 10.63 15.66 2.49
C THR A 104 9.32 15.99 3.21
N PHE A 105 8.96 15.21 4.22
CA PHE A 105 7.75 15.40 5.01
C PHE A 105 7.72 16.78 5.66
N PHE A 106 8.81 17.19 6.30
CA PHE A 106 8.92 18.52 6.90
C PHE A 106 8.93 19.65 5.87
N ALA A 107 9.48 19.41 4.68
CA ALA A 107 9.53 20.43 3.63
C ALA A 107 8.17 20.69 2.95
N VAL A 108 7.30 19.68 2.86
CA VAL A 108 6.08 19.77 2.05
C VAL A 108 4.77 19.63 2.83
N ALA A 109 4.78 19.03 4.01
CA ALA A 109 3.57 18.67 4.73
C ALA A 109 3.46 19.26 6.14
N VAL A 110 4.57 19.66 6.75
CA VAL A 110 4.59 20.13 8.15
C VAL A 110 4.64 21.66 8.19
N PRO A 111 3.72 22.34 8.89
CA PRO A 111 3.82 23.77 9.14
C PRO A 111 5.12 24.15 9.85
N PRO A 112 5.73 25.32 9.56
CA PRO A 112 7.07 25.67 10.03
C PRO A 112 7.22 25.82 11.55
N GLU A 113 6.13 25.99 12.27
CA GLU A 113 6.11 26.06 13.74
C GLU A 113 6.30 24.71 14.43
N PHE A 114 6.14 23.59 13.71
CA PHE A 114 6.38 22.24 14.23
C PHE A 114 7.77 21.78 13.85
N HIS A 115 8.61 21.51 14.84
CA HIS A 115 10.02 21.15 14.63
C HIS A 115 10.30 19.64 14.81
N TYR A 116 9.35 18.90 15.39
CA TYR A 116 9.51 17.49 15.72
C TYR A 116 8.29 16.68 15.25
N ALA A 117 8.52 15.45 14.86
CA ALA A 117 7.48 14.47 14.58
C ALA A 117 7.80 13.16 15.29
N PHE A 118 6.76 12.51 15.76
CA PHE A 118 6.82 11.14 16.26
C PHE A 118 5.97 10.26 15.38
N PHE A 119 6.59 9.26 14.75
CA PHE A 119 5.90 8.37 13.83
C PHE A 119 5.43 7.12 14.57
N VAL A 120 4.14 6.82 14.47
CA VAL A 120 3.49 5.66 15.08
C VAL A 120 2.79 4.83 14.02
N GLU A 121 2.56 3.56 14.31
CA GLU A 121 1.86 2.65 13.41
C GLU A 121 0.33 2.77 13.63
N GLY A 122 -0.34 3.39 12.67
CA GLY A 122 -1.79 3.48 12.63
C GLY A 122 -2.40 4.61 13.49
N GLY A 123 -3.54 5.12 13.04
CA GLY A 123 -4.25 6.23 13.66
C GLY A 123 -4.73 5.99 15.09
N ALA A 124 -4.91 4.72 15.50
CA ALA A 124 -5.30 4.38 16.87
C ALA A 124 -4.19 4.62 17.90
N LEU A 125 -2.94 4.77 17.46
CA LEU A 125 -1.78 5.04 18.30
C LEU A 125 -1.35 6.52 18.28
N ALA A 126 -1.87 7.28 17.33
CA ALA A 126 -1.64 8.70 17.20
C ALA A 126 -2.66 9.51 18.00
#